data_a06ec4bdb6c816e7834626c651a09c93
#
_entry.id   a06ec4bdb6c816e7834626c651a09c93
#
_cell.length_a   1.000
_cell.length_b   1.000
_cell.length_c   1.000
_cell.angle_alpha   90.00
_cell.angle_beta   90.00
_cell.angle_gamma   90.00
#
_symmetry.space_group_name_H-M   'P 1'
#
loop_
_entity.id
_entity.type
_entity.pdbx_description
1 polymer ?
#
loop_
_entity_poly.entity_id
_entity_poly.type
_entity_poly.pdbx_seq_one_letter_code
_entity_poly.pdbx_strand_id
1 'polypeptide(L)'
;MLKILHASDLHYSPGNLVEADRCFGHAVEQAIAQNVAVAMITGDSTDHALDGHSPALLALAKRIKQLADHCPVFLLQGTFSHEPVGLLKMLEMIGARHPIIVSDKIGMIGLSEGKWLEYDPTYTDVKYDLVITSVPTVNKAELALVVGADNASVEMGNHIAALLGLFGPANAALRRRGIPTVLASHGTVDGSLNENGVPMAGLDHEFSIGALFSANTCATMLGHIHMHQQWTREHDGRTQRIAYPGSIGRYHYGELGEKYCLIWEVSADTADFTPVQTPSKRMIEIAFEGVPNLEQLATVAEQCRGAFVRVKYSVDEEFVKTVDRQAIKQILGTAAEVKIEGEVLTIQRQRCAGISTLTSVEERFMKWCDFTSTPKDGLAERLSMLQTMAPEDIASAFALTNKRPGLPAPEPSGQPAPAIQPEPELEDIGF
;
A
#
# COMPACT_ATOMS: atom_id res chain seq x y z
N MET A 1 -21.63 -25.05 16.12
CA MET A 1 -20.62 -24.08 15.68
C MET A 1 -21.25 -23.18 14.64
N LEU A 2 -20.97 -21.88 14.70
CA LEU A 2 -21.49 -20.89 13.77
C LEU A 2 -20.50 -20.76 12.60
N LYS A 3 -20.97 -20.88 11.37
CA LYS A 3 -20.12 -20.64 10.17
C LYS A 3 -20.17 -19.18 9.78
N ILE A 4 -19.01 -18.57 9.58
CA ILE A 4 -18.86 -17.13 9.25
C ILE A 4 -17.95 -16.98 8.04
N LEU A 5 -18.41 -16.27 6.99
CA LEU A 5 -17.52 -15.76 5.95
C LEU A 5 -16.72 -14.59 6.52
N HIS A 6 -15.41 -14.58 6.33
CA HIS A 6 -14.54 -13.44 6.58
C HIS A 6 -13.79 -13.06 5.30
N ALA A 7 -14.06 -11.86 4.81
CA ALA A 7 -13.35 -11.22 3.71
C ALA A 7 -12.89 -9.83 4.15
N SER A 8 -11.85 -9.30 3.53
CA SER A 8 -11.32 -7.97 3.81
C SER A 8 -10.65 -7.38 2.58
N ASP A 9 -10.38 -6.08 2.63
CA ASP A 9 -9.54 -5.39 1.65
C ASP A 9 -10.02 -5.68 0.22
N LEU A 10 -11.30 -5.37 -0.02
CA LEU A 10 -11.97 -5.63 -1.30
C LEU A 10 -11.55 -4.63 -2.37
N HIS A 11 -11.21 -3.39 -1.98
CA HIS A 11 -10.69 -2.31 -2.81
C HIS A 11 -11.46 -2.09 -4.13
N TYR A 12 -12.80 -2.07 -4.04
CA TYR A 12 -13.63 -1.75 -5.19
C TYR A 12 -13.33 -0.33 -5.68
N SER A 13 -12.87 -0.21 -6.91
CA SER A 13 -12.59 1.04 -7.63
C SER A 13 -12.73 0.83 -9.12
N PRO A 14 -12.85 1.88 -9.94
CA PRO A 14 -12.89 1.72 -11.40
C PRO A 14 -11.72 0.91 -11.96
N GLY A 15 -10.51 1.09 -11.39
CA GLY A 15 -9.29 0.37 -11.80
C GLY A 15 -9.26 -1.09 -11.38
N ASN A 16 -9.87 -1.41 -10.24
CA ASN A 16 -9.84 -2.75 -9.64
C ASN A 16 -11.11 -3.56 -9.89
N LEU A 17 -12.15 -2.96 -10.49
CA LEU A 17 -13.49 -3.53 -10.55
C LEU A 17 -13.53 -4.99 -11.02
N VAL A 18 -12.86 -5.31 -12.12
CA VAL A 18 -12.89 -6.66 -12.70
C VAL A 18 -12.28 -7.69 -11.75
N GLU A 19 -11.16 -7.34 -11.12
CA GLU A 19 -10.49 -8.23 -10.17
C GLU A 19 -11.28 -8.37 -8.87
N ALA A 20 -11.68 -7.24 -8.28
CA ALA A 20 -12.44 -7.20 -7.03
C ALA A 20 -13.76 -7.96 -7.15
N ASP A 21 -14.54 -7.70 -8.20
CA ASP A 21 -15.87 -8.33 -8.37
C ASP A 21 -15.77 -9.81 -8.70
N ARG A 22 -14.74 -10.24 -9.44
CA ARG A 22 -14.50 -11.67 -9.72
C ARG A 22 -14.13 -12.41 -8.42
N CYS A 23 -13.19 -11.86 -7.63
CA CYS A 23 -12.70 -12.51 -6.42
C CYS A 23 -13.73 -12.49 -5.29
N PHE A 24 -14.35 -11.33 -5.05
CA PHE A 24 -15.38 -11.22 -4.02
C PHE A 24 -16.67 -11.96 -4.43
N GLY A 25 -17.02 -11.94 -5.72
CA GLY A 25 -18.13 -12.76 -6.24
C GLY A 25 -17.94 -14.24 -5.95
N HIS A 26 -16.72 -14.77 -6.15
CA HIS A 26 -16.39 -16.15 -5.77
C HIS A 26 -16.54 -16.39 -4.26
N ALA A 27 -16.07 -15.46 -3.40
CA ALA A 27 -16.23 -15.57 -1.95
C ALA A 27 -17.72 -15.61 -1.56
N VAL A 28 -18.57 -14.79 -2.20
CA VAL A 28 -20.03 -14.80 -2.01
C VAL A 28 -20.63 -16.14 -2.41
N GLU A 29 -20.27 -16.71 -3.56
CA GLU A 29 -20.72 -18.02 -4.02
C GLU A 29 -20.31 -19.13 -3.05
N GLN A 30 -19.08 -19.10 -2.54
CA GLN A 30 -18.59 -20.05 -1.54
C GLN A 30 -19.33 -19.93 -0.19
N ALA A 31 -19.62 -18.70 0.24
CA ALA A 31 -20.41 -18.46 1.45
C ALA A 31 -21.81 -19.09 1.34
N ILE A 32 -22.48 -18.88 0.22
CA ILE A 32 -23.81 -19.45 -0.05
C ILE A 32 -23.75 -20.98 -0.12
N ALA A 33 -22.78 -21.53 -0.88
CA ALA A 33 -22.62 -22.97 -1.07
C ALA A 33 -22.33 -23.72 0.25
N GLN A 34 -21.55 -23.07 1.16
CA GLN A 34 -21.21 -23.62 2.46
C GLN A 34 -22.21 -23.26 3.57
N ASN A 35 -23.31 -22.59 3.20
CA ASN A 35 -24.39 -22.17 4.09
C ASN A 35 -23.90 -21.43 5.33
N VAL A 36 -23.12 -20.37 5.14
CA VAL A 36 -22.64 -19.54 6.25
C VAL A 36 -23.81 -18.82 6.92
N ALA A 37 -23.73 -18.68 8.23
CA ALA A 37 -24.78 -18.04 9.03
C ALA A 37 -24.61 -16.53 9.13
N VAL A 38 -23.40 -16.01 8.91
CA VAL A 38 -23.04 -14.58 8.97
C VAL A 38 -21.94 -14.29 7.96
N ALA A 39 -21.97 -13.13 7.33
CA ALA A 39 -20.84 -12.62 6.53
C ALA A 39 -20.22 -11.40 7.20
N MET A 40 -18.89 -11.37 7.32
CA MET A 40 -18.11 -10.28 7.92
C MET A 40 -17.11 -9.75 6.91
N ILE A 41 -17.14 -8.45 6.65
CA ILE A 41 -16.17 -7.73 5.83
C ILE A 41 -15.44 -6.75 6.76
N THR A 42 -14.14 -6.94 6.93
CA THR A 42 -13.33 -6.25 7.93
C THR A 42 -12.55 -5.06 7.39
N GLY A 43 -13.25 -4.19 6.66
CA GLY A 43 -12.73 -2.90 6.19
C GLY A 43 -12.15 -2.91 4.78
N ASP A 44 -11.86 -1.71 4.29
CA ASP A 44 -11.32 -1.40 2.96
C ASP A 44 -12.12 -2.06 1.83
N SER A 45 -13.46 -1.90 1.91
CA SER A 45 -14.39 -2.40 0.88
C SER A 45 -14.28 -1.60 -0.41
N THR A 46 -13.91 -0.32 -0.34
CA THR A 46 -13.64 0.56 -1.48
C THR A 46 -12.17 1.00 -1.49
N ASP A 47 -11.71 1.48 -2.65
CA ASP A 47 -10.37 2.04 -2.83
C ASP A 47 -10.51 3.52 -3.16
N HIS A 48 -10.12 4.40 -2.22
CA HIS A 48 -10.32 5.85 -2.25
C HIS A 48 -11.81 6.27 -2.31
N ALA A 49 -12.06 7.56 -2.27
CA ALA A 49 -13.41 8.10 -2.38
C ALA A 49 -14.04 7.73 -3.73
N LEU A 50 -15.18 7.06 -3.70
CA LEU A 50 -15.95 6.73 -4.90
C LEU A 50 -17.13 7.69 -5.05
N ASP A 51 -17.34 8.18 -6.26
CA ASP A 51 -18.57 8.90 -6.58
C ASP A 51 -19.80 7.99 -6.48
N GLY A 52 -20.95 8.54 -6.06
CA GLY A 52 -22.20 7.80 -5.92
C GLY A 52 -22.70 7.11 -7.20
N HIS A 53 -22.23 7.55 -8.36
CA HIS A 53 -22.54 6.94 -9.67
C HIS A 53 -21.46 5.94 -10.15
N SER A 54 -20.44 5.66 -9.33
CA SER A 54 -19.35 4.73 -9.69
C SER A 54 -19.89 3.32 -9.96
N PRO A 55 -19.56 2.71 -11.12
CA PRO A 55 -19.90 1.30 -11.40
C PRO A 55 -19.33 0.34 -10.34
N ALA A 56 -18.18 0.69 -9.73
CA ALA A 56 -17.56 -0.11 -8.67
C ALA A 56 -18.43 -0.15 -7.41
N LEU A 57 -19.00 1.00 -6.99
CA LEU A 57 -19.89 1.06 -5.84
C LEU A 57 -21.19 0.27 -6.09
N LEU A 58 -21.75 0.34 -7.31
CA LEU A 58 -22.91 -0.44 -7.69
C LEU A 58 -22.61 -1.95 -7.69
N ALA A 59 -21.43 -2.36 -8.15
CA ALA A 59 -21.03 -3.76 -8.14
C ALA A 59 -20.87 -4.28 -6.70
N LEU A 60 -20.18 -3.53 -5.83
CA LEU A 60 -20.09 -3.85 -4.42
C LEU A 60 -21.49 -3.99 -3.78
N ALA A 61 -22.36 -3.02 -3.99
CA ALA A 61 -23.73 -3.06 -3.46
C ALA A 61 -24.52 -4.31 -3.91
N LYS A 62 -24.34 -4.75 -5.16
CA LYS A 62 -24.96 -6.00 -5.67
C LYS A 62 -24.42 -7.24 -4.94
N ARG A 63 -23.10 -7.32 -4.69
CA ARG A 63 -22.49 -8.45 -3.97
C ARG A 63 -22.91 -8.47 -2.49
N ILE A 64 -22.94 -7.31 -1.84
CA ILE A 64 -23.44 -7.19 -0.46
C ILE A 64 -24.92 -7.58 -0.39
N LYS A 65 -25.75 -7.15 -1.35
CA LYS A 65 -27.12 -7.59 -1.43
C LYS A 65 -27.27 -9.10 -1.58
N GLN A 66 -26.46 -9.71 -2.47
CA GLN A 66 -26.45 -11.16 -2.69
C GLN A 66 -26.13 -11.92 -1.39
N LEU A 67 -25.16 -11.45 -0.60
CA LEU A 67 -24.88 -11.99 0.74
C LEU A 67 -26.07 -11.78 1.69
N ALA A 68 -26.63 -10.56 1.71
CA ALA A 68 -27.73 -10.22 2.62
C ALA A 68 -29.06 -10.90 2.24
N ASP A 69 -29.19 -11.40 1.02
CA ASP A 69 -30.31 -12.30 0.66
C ASP A 69 -30.09 -13.73 1.19
N HIS A 70 -28.87 -14.06 1.66
CA HIS A 70 -28.51 -15.35 2.23
C HIS A 70 -28.39 -15.33 3.76
N CYS A 71 -27.66 -14.37 4.33
CA CYS A 71 -27.39 -14.27 5.78
C CYS A 71 -27.18 -12.82 6.24
N PRO A 72 -27.26 -12.51 7.55
CA PRO A 72 -26.88 -11.21 8.08
C PRO A 72 -25.47 -10.81 7.70
N VAL A 73 -25.26 -9.53 7.33
CA VAL A 73 -23.97 -9.00 6.89
C VAL A 73 -23.48 -7.93 7.86
N PHE A 74 -22.23 -8.06 8.29
CA PHE A 74 -21.49 -7.09 9.08
C PHE A 74 -20.37 -6.48 8.24
N LEU A 75 -20.34 -5.17 8.14
CA LEU A 75 -19.30 -4.38 7.48
C LEU A 75 -18.60 -3.53 8.52
N LEU A 76 -17.27 -3.62 8.58
CA LEU A 76 -16.45 -2.76 9.42
C LEU A 76 -15.94 -1.58 8.61
N GLN A 77 -15.92 -0.39 9.18
CA GLN A 77 -15.23 0.78 8.61
C GLN A 77 -13.72 0.53 8.61
N GLY A 78 -13.10 0.58 7.44
CA GLY A 78 -11.65 0.49 7.25
C GLY A 78 -10.95 1.84 7.26
N THR A 79 -9.90 1.96 6.46
CA THR A 79 -9.05 3.17 6.38
C THR A 79 -9.84 4.36 5.82
N PHE A 80 -9.75 5.53 6.46
CA PHE A 80 -10.52 6.72 6.05
C PHE A 80 -10.21 7.23 4.64
N SER A 81 -9.00 7.00 4.13
CA SER A 81 -8.64 7.33 2.75
C SER A 81 -9.32 6.43 1.73
N HIS A 82 -9.63 5.19 2.10
CA HIS A 82 -10.34 4.23 1.26
C HIS A 82 -11.85 4.33 1.43
N GLU A 83 -12.31 4.51 2.64
CA GLU A 83 -13.72 4.54 3.00
C GLU A 83 -14.08 5.85 3.71
N PRO A 84 -14.45 6.90 2.96
CA PRO A 84 -14.92 8.16 3.57
C PRO A 84 -16.07 7.92 4.54
N VAL A 85 -16.12 8.70 5.61
CA VAL A 85 -17.15 8.60 6.66
C VAL A 85 -18.55 8.64 6.05
N GLY A 86 -19.36 7.65 6.38
CA GLY A 86 -20.75 7.54 5.93
C GLY A 86 -20.93 6.87 4.56
N LEU A 87 -19.88 6.66 3.76
CA LEU A 87 -20.03 6.01 2.44
C LEU A 87 -20.67 4.62 2.56
N LEU A 88 -20.18 3.78 3.43
CA LEU A 88 -20.69 2.42 3.60
C LEU A 88 -22.10 2.38 4.22
N LYS A 89 -22.50 3.40 5.01
CA LYS A 89 -23.83 3.46 5.64
C LYS A 89 -24.97 3.38 4.63
N MET A 90 -24.80 3.80 3.40
CA MET A 90 -25.80 3.65 2.34
C MET A 90 -26.11 2.17 2.05
N LEU A 91 -25.17 1.24 2.31
CA LEU A 91 -25.40 -0.19 2.11
C LEU A 91 -26.41 -0.77 3.10
N GLU A 92 -26.59 -0.18 4.29
CA GLU A 92 -27.63 -0.57 5.25
C GLU A 92 -29.05 -0.34 4.71
N MET A 93 -29.19 0.59 3.74
CA MET A 93 -30.48 0.93 3.12
C MET A 93 -30.86 -0.05 2.00
N ILE A 94 -30.01 -1.01 1.67
CA ILE A 94 -30.30 -2.01 0.64
C ILE A 94 -31.39 -2.95 1.13
N GLY A 95 -32.50 -3.02 0.40
CA GLY A 95 -33.56 -3.98 0.66
C GLY A 95 -33.06 -5.41 0.39
N ALA A 96 -32.88 -6.21 1.44
CA ALA A 96 -32.48 -7.60 1.38
C ALA A 96 -33.27 -8.45 2.39
N ARG A 97 -33.10 -9.79 2.32
CA ARG A 97 -33.81 -10.71 3.22
C ARG A 97 -33.29 -10.63 4.66
N HIS A 98 -31.99 -10.40 4.85
CA HIS A 98 -31.35 -10.28 6.13
C HIS A 98 -30.73 -8.87 6.29
N PRO A 99 -30.56 -8.38 7.54
CA PRO A 99 -30.07 -7.05 7.79
C PRO A 99 -28.58 -6.91 7.47
N ILE A 100 -28.22 -5.73 7.00
CA ILE A 100 -26.84 -5.27 6.85
C ILE A 100 -26.58 -4.27 7.96
N ILE A 101 -25.42 -4.35 8.62
CA ILE A 101 -24.94 -3.35 9.57
C ILE A 101 -23.53 -2.89 9.20
N VAL A 102 -23.30 -1.59 9.28
CA VAL A 102 -21.99 -0.97 9.11
C VAL A 102 -21.53 -0.44 10.46
N SER A 103 -20.43 -0.98 10.95
CA SER A 103 -19.85 -0.58 12.22
C SER A 103 -18.71 0.41 11.99
N ASP A 104 -18.94 1.66 12.34
CA ASP A 104 -18.03 2.81 12.26
C ASP A 104 -17.66 3.35 13.66
N LYS A 105 -18.06 2.65 14.72
CA LYS A 105 -17.80 3.01 16.11
C LYS A 105 -17.27 1.83 16.90
N ILE A 106 -16.46 2.15 17.90
CA ILE A 106 -16.00 1.16 18.87
C ILE A 106 -17.17 0.78 19.78
N GLY A 107 -17.41 -0.54 19.94
CA GLY A 107 -18.48 -1.04 20.76
C GLY A 107 -18.72 -2.54 20.60
N MET A 108 -19.82 -3.02 21.15
CA MET A 108 -20.22 -4.41 21.00
C MET A 108 -21.59 -4.47 20.32
N ILE A 109 -21.72 -5.38 19.36
CA ILE A 109 -22.93 -5.58 18.55
C ILE A 109 -23.31 -7.06 18.65
N GLY A 110 -24.57 -7.33 19.00
CA GLY A 110 -25.11 -8.68 19.07
C GLY A 110 -25.96 -9.03 17.86
N LEU A 111 -25.89 -10.27 17.41
CA LEU A 111 -26.87 -10.88 16.51
C LEU A 111 -27.83 -11.73 17.35
N SER A 112 -29.13 -11.45 17.24
CA SER A 112 -30.17 -12.18 17.93
C SER A 112 -31.35 -12.37 17.00
N GLU A 113 -31.83 -13.60 16.82
CA GLU A 113 -32.97 -13.93 15.95
C GLU A 113 -32.89 -13.28 14.55
N GLY A 114 -31.67 -13.25 13.98
CA GLY A 114 -31.39 -12.66 12.68
C GLY A 114 -31.41 -11.13 12.63
N LYS A 115 -31.38 -10.43 13.76
CA LYS A 115 -31.34 -8.97 13.85
C LYS A 115 -30.08 -8.50 14.54
N TRP A 116 -29.52 -7.39 14.06
CA TRP A 116 -28.41 -6.71 14.71
C TRP A 116 -28.95 -5.79 15.84
N LEU A 117 -28.37 -5.88 17.01
CA LEU A 117 -28.69 -5.10 18.20
C LEU A 117 -27.41 -4.57 18.83
N GLU A 118 -27.44 -3.37 19.38
CA GLU A 118 -26.40 -2.92 20.30
C GLU A 118 -26.36 -3.86 21.50
N TYR A 119 -25.16 -4.35 21.87
CA TYR A 119 -25.01 -5.22 23.02
C TYR A 119 -25.05 -4.40 24.30
N ASP A 120 -25.99 -4.72 25.20
CA ASP A 120 -26.07 -4.17 26.53
C ASP A 120 -26.02 -5.31 27.56
N PRO A 121 -25.00 -5.32 28.44
CA PRO A 121 -24.85 -6.37 29.45
C PRO A 121 -26.02 -6.45 30.47
N THR A 122 -26.84 -5.40 30.55
CA THR A 122 -28.03 -5.37 31.45
C THR A 122 -29.20 -6.19 30.90
N TYR A 123 -29.22 -6.45 29.57
CA TYR A 123 -30.26 -7.25 28.93
C TYR A 123 -29.93 -8.74 29.04
N THR A 124 -30.23 -9.33 30.20
CA THR A 124 -29.93 -10.75 30.48
C THR A 124 -30.80 -11.73 29.69
N ASP A 125 -32.01 -11.30 29.30
CA ASP A 125 -33.02 -12.13 28.64
C ASP A 125 -32.82 -12.24 27.12
N VAL A 126 -31.93 -11.40 26.52
CA VAL A 126 -31.61 -11.48 25.09
C VAL A 126 -30.74 -12.69 24.83
N LYS A 127 -31.21 -13.56 23.94
CA LYS A 127 -30.46 -14.72 23.47
C LYS A 127 -29.67 -14.33 22.24
N TYR A 128 -28.38 -14.07 22.42
CA TYR A 128 -27.48 -13.79 21.28
C TYR A 128 -26.98 -15.07 20.63
N ASP A 129 -27.00 -15.07 19.28
CA ASP A 129 -26.38 -16.12 18.45
C ASP A 129 -24.88 -15.86 18.27
N LEU A 130 -24.49 -14.57 18.28
CA LEU A 130 -23.12 -14.05 18.11
C LEU A 130 -23.02 -12.69 18.78
N VAL A 131 -21.88 -12.38 19.40
CA VAL A 131 -21.53 -11.01 19.80
C VAL A 131 -20.20 -10.61 19.18
N ILE A 132 -20.19 -9.46 18.51
CA ILE A 132 -19.04 -8.88 17.84
C ILE A 132 -18.54 -7.68 18.65
N THR A 133 -17.28 -7.72 19.11
CA THR A 133 -16.56 -6.55 19.57
C THR A 133 -15.99 -5.85 18.34
N SER A 134 -16.46 -4.66 18.05
CA SER A 134 -16.06 -3.87 16.88
C SER A 134 -15.05 -2.79 17.25
N VAL A 135 -13.91 -2.77 16.57
CA VAL A 135 -12.88 -1.74 16.69
C VAL A 135 -12.48 -1.29 15.28
N PRO A 136 -13.26 -0.39 14.65
CA PRO A 136 -12.95 0.16 13.34
C PRO A 136 -11.68 1.01 13.39
N THR A 137 -11.18 1.42 12.23
CA THR A 137 -10.04 2.35 12.14
C THR A 137 -10.33 3.63 12.90
N VAL A 138 -9.40 4.03 13.80
CA VAL A 138 -9.49 5.27 14.59
C VAL A 138 -8.69 6.37 13.90
N ASN A 139 -9.26 7.57 13.86
CA ASN A 139 -8.63 8.72 13.23
C ASN A 139 -7.43 9.24 14.08
N LYS A 140 -6.21 8.96 13.65
CA LYS A 140 -4.99 9.44 14.30
C LYS A 140 -4.88 10.96 14.38
N ALA A 141 -5.40 11.67 13.37
CA ALA A 141 -5.37 13.12 13.38
C ALA A 141 -6.16 13.71 14.53
N GLU A 142 -7.29 13.10 14.89
CA GLU A 142 -8.09 13.50 16.05
C GLU A 142 -7.34 13.22 17.36
N LEU A 143 -6.69 12.06 17.48
CA LEU A 143 -5.88 11.75 18.65
C LEU A 143 -4.66 12.66 18.76
N ALA A 144 -3.97 12.94 17.65
CA ALA A 144 -2.79 13.82 17.61
C ALA A 144 -3.10 15.25 18.11
N LEU A 145 -4.32 15.72 17.93
CA LEU A 145 -4.78 17.01 18.50
C LEU A 145 -4.82 16.99 20.02
N VAL A 146 -5.01 15.83 20.62
CA VAL A 146 -5.13 15.68 22.10
C VAL A 146 -3.78 15.40 22.76
N VAL A 147 -2.96 14.49 22.17
CA VAL A 147 -1.73 13.99 22.80
C VAL A 147 -0.44 14.51 22.18
N GLY A 148 -0.52 15.24 21.06
CA GLY A 148 0.62 15.70 20.26
C GLY A 148 1.05 14.67 19.21
N ALA A 149 1.52 15.16 18.07
CA ALA A 149 1.81 14.32 16.90
C ALA A 149 2.93 13.29 17.14
N ASP A 150 3.98 13.66 17.89
CA ASP A 150 5.15 12.81 18.10
C ASP A 150 4.86 11.55 18.94
N ASN A 151 3.84 11.62 19.81
CA ASN A 151 3.44 10.53 20.69
C ASN A 151 2.22 9.78 20.21
N ALA A 152 1.53 10.27 19.17
CA ALA A 152 0.22 9.78 18.76
C ALA A 152 0.20 8.27 18.44
N SER A 153 1.25 7.73 17.81
CA SER A 153 1.30 6.29 17.47
C SER A 153 1.46 5.40 18.70
N VAL A 154 2.36 5.75 19.62
CA VAL A 154 2.60 4.97 20.85
C VAL A 154 1.40 5.03 21.77
N GLU A 155 0.85 6.24 21.98
CA GLU A 155 -0.34 6.44 22.79
C GLU A 155 -1.56 5.74 22.20
N MET A 156 -1.71 5.74 20.86
CA MET A 156 -2.77 4.99 20.17
C MET A 156 -2.70 3.50 20.51
N GLY A 157 -1.53 2.87 20.35
CA GLY A 157 -1.33 1.45 20.68
C GLY A 157 -1.67 1.15 22.14
N ASN A 158 -1.25 2.00 23.08
CA ASN A 158 -1.55 1.87 24.49
C ASN A 158 -3.06 2.01 24.78
N HIS A 159 -3.72 2.99 24.18
CA HIS A 159 -5.17 3.19 24.36
C HIS A 159 -5.98 2.03 23.77
N ILE A 160 -5.60 1.53 22.59
CA ILE A 160 -6.25 0.37 21.97
C ILE A 160 -6.05 -0.88 22.84
N ALA A 161 -4.84 -1.11 23.37
CA ALA A 161 -4.58 -2.24 24.26
C ALA A 161 -5.40 -2.18 25.54
N ALA A 162 -5.50 -0.99 26.17
CA ALA A 162 -6.34 -0.79 27.33
C ALA A 162 -7.82 -1.03 27.03
N LEU A 163 -8.31 -0.51 25.89
CA LEU A 163 -9.68 -0.68 25.43
C LEU A 163 -10.02 -2.17 25.20
N LEU A 164 -9.16 -2.91 24.51
CA LEU A 164 -9.33 -4.35 24.29
C LEU A 164 -9.39 -5.11 25.61
N GLY A 165 -8.56 -4.73 26.58
CA GLY A 165 -8.60 -5.27 27.94
C GLY A 165 -9.95 -5.02 28.65
N LEU A 166 -10.59 -3.87 28.41
CA LEU A 166 -11.92 -3.57 28.98
C LEU A 166 -13.04 -4.46 28.42
N PHE A 167 -12.95 -4.90 27.16
CA PHE A 167 -13.93 -5.83 26.59
C PHE A 167 -13.72 -7.29 27.06
N GLY A 168 -12.53 -7.63 27.55
CA GLY A 168 -12.17 -9.00 27.95
C GLY A 168 -13.14 -9.65 28.93
N PRO A 169 -13.52 -8.99 30.06
CA PRO A 169 -14.47 -9.55 31.02
C PRO A 169 -15.85 -9.83 30.43
N ALA A 170 -16.38 -8.92 29.59
CA ALA A 170 -17.67 -9.09 28.92
C ALA A 170 -17.65 -10.28 27.96
N ASN A 171 -16.63 -10.38 27.10
CA ASN A 171 -16.46 -11.51 26.20
C ASN A 171 -16.29 -12.84 26.95
N ALA A 172 -15.53 -12.84 28.05
CA ALA A 172 -15.40 -14.04 28.90
C ALA A 172 -16.74 -14.46 29.53
N ALA A 173 -17.56 -13.49 29.94
CA ALA A 173 -18.91 -13.77 30.49
C ALA A 173 -19.83 -14.36 29.42
N LEU A 174 -19.82 -13.82 28.20
CA LEU A 174 -20.59 -14.33 27.07
C LEU A 174 -20.16 -15.76 26.72
N ARG A 175 -18.88 -16.02 26.62
CA ARG A 175 -18.32 -17.37 26.35
C ARG A 175 -18.76 -18.38 27.42
N ARG A 176 -18.76 -18.00 28.72
CA ARG A 176 -19.29 -18.88 29.79
C ARG A 176 -20.78 -19.19 29.64
N ARG A 177 -21.53 -18.29 28.99
CA ARG A 177 -22.96 -18.51 28.66
C ARG A 177 -23.16 -19.34 27.39
N GLY A 178 -22.09 -19.81 26.76
CA GLY A 178 -22.15 -20.57 25.50
C GLY A 178 -22.34 -19.70 24.25
N ILE A 179 -22.10 -18.38 24.33
CA ILE A 179 -22.28 -17.43 23.24
C ILE A 179 -20.95 -17.23 22.51
N PRO A 180 -20.88 -17.50 21.19
CA PRO A 180 -19.72 -17.18 20.38
C PRO A 180 -19.39 -15.69 20.38
N THR A 181 -18.10 -15.35 20.47
CA THR A 181 -17.64 -13.96 20.47
C THR A 181 -16.56 -13.76 19.41
N VAL A 182 -16.63 -12.65 18.67
CA VAL A 182 -15.69 -12.26 17.64
C VAL A 182 -15.20 -10.85 17.90
N LEU A 183 -13.90 -10.60 17.74
CA LEU A 183 -13.36 -9.25 17.60
C LEU A 183 -13.18 -8.96 16.11
N ALA A 184 -13.77 -7.88 15.62
CA ALA A 184 -13.57 -7.35 14.28
C ALA A 184 -12.75 -6.06 14.37
N SER A 185 -11.64 -5.98 13.64
CA SER A 185 -10.83 -4.77 13.59
C SER A 185 -10.12 -4.61 12.25
N HIS A 186 -9.64 -3.39 11.97
CA HIS A 186 -8.90 -3.05 10.76
C HIS A 186 -7.66 -2.25 11.14
N GLY A 187 -6.47 -2.81 10.92
CA GLY A 187 -5.19 -2.20 11.27
C GLY A 187 -4.05 -3.20 11.38
N THR A 188 -2.85 -2.70 11.69
CA THR A 188 -1.59 -3.46 11.70
C THR A 188 -1.36 -4.15 13.04
N VAL A 189 -1.06 -5.44 13.00
CA VAL A 189 -0.52 -6.18 14.16
C VAL A 189 1.00 -6.06 14.16
N ASP A 190 1.58 -5.74 15.31
CA ASP A 190 3.03 -5.65 15.49
C ASP A 190 3.72 -6.95 15.07
N GLY A 191 4.73 -6.82 14.19
CA GLY A 191 5.46 -7.94 13.59
C GLY A 191 4.72 -8.67 12.47
N SER A 192 3.54 -8.21 12.02
CA SER A 192 2.90 -8.73 10.81
C SER A 192 3.75 -8.44 9.57
N LEU A 193 3.63 -9.29 8.56
CA LEU A 193 4.39 -9.17 7.31
C LEU A 193 3.53 -8.53 6.23
N ASN A 194 4.13 -7.63 5.45
CA ASN A 194 3.51 -7.17 4.21
C ASN A 194 3.59 -8.24 3.11
N GLU A 195 3.04 -7.96 1.94
CA GLU A 195 3.03 -8.87 0.78
C GLU A 195 4.41 -9.28 0.27
N ASN A 196 5.48 -8.56 0.65
CA ASN A 196 6.87 -8.87 0.30
C ASN A 196 7.60 -9.63 1.42
N GLY A 197 6.90 -10.01 2.51
CA GLY A 197 7.49 -10.71 3.66
C GLY A 197 8.32 -9.81 4.57
N VAL A 198 8.19 -8.50 4.45
CA VAL A 198 8.88 -7.52 5.31
C VAL A 198 7.98 -7.18 6.49
N PRO A 199 8.50 -7.18 7.75
CA PRO A 199 7.73 -6.75 8.90
C PRO A 199 7.21 -5.32 8.74
N MET A 200 5.91 -5.13 8.96
CA MET A 200 5.30 -3.81 8.93
C MET A 200 5.54 -3.10 10.26
N ALA A 201 6.11 -1.89 10.16
CA ALA A 201 6.05 -0.91 11.24
C ALA A 201 4.79 -0.06 10.98
N GLY A 202 3.78 -0.24 11.80
CA GLY A 202 2.48 0.39 11.57
C GLY A 202 2.55 1.90 11.71
N LEU A 203 1.94 2.59 10.76
CA LEU A 203 1.69 4.03 10.84
C LEU A 203 0.27 4.30 11.35
N ASP A 204 -0.65 3.35 11.21
CA ASP A 204 -2.06 3.57 11.52
C ASP A 204 -2.49 2.89 12.83
N HIS A 205 -2.82 1.72 12.96
CA HIS A 205 -3.09 1.06 14.21
C HIS A 205 -2.07 -0.02 14.47
N GLU A 206 -1.40 0.02 15.60
CA GLU A 206 -0.57 -1.09 16.02
C GLU A 206 -1.24 -1.85 17.14
N PHE A 207 -1.65 -3.08 16.82
CA PHE A 207 -2.10 -4.02 17.82
C PHE A 207 -0.94 -4.90 18.25
N SER A 208 -0.65 -5.00 19.53
CA SER A 208 0.13 -6.13 19.99
C SER A 208 -0.72 -7.41 19.99
N ILE A 209 -0.13 -8.53 19.62
CA ILE A 209 -0.80 -9.86 19.65
C ILE A 209 -1.39 -10.12 21.05
N GLY A 210 -0.65 -9.74 22.12
CA GLY A 210 -1.11 -9.86 23.49
C GLY A 210 -2.37 -9.07 23.79
N ALA A 211 -2.47 -7.84 23.28
CA ALA A 211 -3.66 -7.00 23.43
C ALA A 211 -4.88 -7.60 22.74
N LEU A 212 -4.73 -8.12 21.53
CA LEU A 212 -5.82 -8.80 20.82
C LEU A 212 -6.32 -10.01 21.58
N PHE A 213 -5.42 -10.83 22.14
CA PHE A 213 -5.80 -11.95 22.97
C PHE A 213 -6.47 -11.53 24.30
N SER A 214 -6.15 -10.33 24.83
CA SER A 214 -6.76 -9.82 26.06
C SER A 214 -8.24 -9.47 25.90
N ALA A 215 -8.72 -9.21 24.69
CA ALA A 215 -10.13 -9.04 24.38
C ALA A 215 -10.96 -10.31 24.67
N ASN A 216 -10.31 -11.45 24.83
CA ASN A 216 -10.90 -12.74 25.25
C ASN A 216 -12.05 -13.24 24.36
N THR A 217 -12.02 -12.90 23.07
CA THR A 217 -12.93 -13.43 22.05
C THR A 217 -12.46 -14.80 21.55
N CYS A 218 -13.32 -15.58 20.93
CA CYS A 218 -12.97 -16.85 20.32
C CYS A 218 -12.15 -16.66 19.05
N ALA A 219 -12.64 -15.79 18.18
CA ALA A 219 -12.01 -15.39 16.93
C ALA A 219 -11.71 -13.90 16.91
N THR A 220 -10.59 -13.52 16.29
CA THR A 220 -10.27 -12.15 15.93
C THR A 220 -10.11 -12.08 14.41
N MET A 221 -10.98 -11.33 13.77
CA MET A 221 -11.07 -11.16 12.32
C MET A 221 -10.55 -9.78 11.95
N LEU A 222 -9.40 -9.74 11.27
CA LEU A 222 -8.66 -8.52 10.98
C LEU A 222 -8.66 -8.21 9.48
N GLY A 223 -8.61 -6.92 9.13
CA GLY A 223 -8.30 -6.39 7.80
C GLY A 223 -7.13 -5.44 7.83
N HIS A 224 -6.74 -4.89 6.67
CA HIS A 224 -5.65 -3.96 6.41
C HIS A 224 -4.39 -4.62 5.80
N ILE A 225 -3.99 -5.80 6.27
CA ILE A 225 -2.80 -6.48 5.75
C ILE A 225 -3.21 -7.38 4.59
N HIS A 226 -2.64 -7.15 3.41
CA HIS A 226 -2.98 -7.86 2.17
C HIS A 226 -2.44 -9.30 2.10
N MET A 227 -1.61 -9.72 3.05
CA MET A 227 -1.09 -11.08 3.16
C MET A 227 -1.85 -11.87 4.23
N HIS A 228 -2.30 -13.09 3.89
CA HIS A 228 -2.92 -13.99 4.86
C HIS A 228 -1.95 -14.37 5.96
N GLN A 229 -2.32 -14.14 7.20
CA GLN A 229 -1.53 -14.47 8.40
C GLN A 229 -2.42 -14.86 9.56
N GLN A 230 -1.90 -15.65 10.51
CA GLN A 230 -2.66 -16.10 11.67
C GLN A 230 -1.80 -16.30 12.91
N TRP A 231 -2.46 -16.19 14.07
CA TRP A 231 -1.88 -16.50 15.38
C TRP A 231 -2.91 -17.26 16.21
N THR A 232 -2.44 -18.18 17.04
CA THR A 232 -3.31 -19.01 17.87
C THR A 232 -2.78 -19.03 19.31
N ARG A 233 -3.70 -18.97 20.26
CA ARG A 233 -3.43 -19.17 21.68
C ARG A 233 -4.41 -20.19 22.24
N GLU A 234 -3.88 -21.17 22.95
CA GLU A 234 -4.68 -22.12 23.75
C GLU A 234 -4.51 -21.80 25.22
N HIS A 235 -5.62 -21.71 25.94
CA HIS A 235 -5.62 -21.46 27.37
C HIS A 235 -6.89 -22.03 28.00
N ASP A 236 -6.71 -22.83 29.07
CA ASP A 236 -7.80 -23.48 29.83
C ASP A 236 -8.78 -24.26 28.94
N GLY A 237 -8.28 -25.03 27.98
CA GLY A 237 -9.09 -25.85 27.06
C GLY A 237 -9.89 -25.01 26.03
N ARG A 238 -9.61 -23.74 25.90
CA ARG A 238 -10.20 -22.82 24.93
C ARG A 238 -9.18 -22.35 23.91
N THR A 239 -9.62 -22.27 22.67
CA THR A 239 -8.79 -21.73 21.58
C THR A 239 -9.21 -20.31 21.26
N GLN A 240 -8.24 -19.41 21.15
CA GLN A 240 -8.40 -18.08 20.55
C GLN A 240 -7.57 -18.02 19.28
N ARG A 241 -8.18 -17.58 18.19
CA ARG A 241 -7.48 -17.49 16.90
C ARG A 241 -7.65 -16.11 16.30
N ILE A 242 -6.55 -15.57 15.80
CA ILE A 242 -6.46 -14.27 15.12
C ILE A 242 -6.09 -14.54 13.68
N ALA A 243 -6.74 -13.92 12.71
CA ALA A 243 -6.33 -14.01 11.31
C ALA A 243 -6.67 -12.78 10.49
N TYR A 244 -5.79 -12.48 9.53
CA TYR A 244 -6.06 -11.70 8.34
C TYR A 244 -6.40 -12.66 7.20
N PRO A 245 -7.47 -12.46 6.43
CA PRO A 245 -7.69 -13.18 5.18
C PRO A 245 -6.69 -12.77 4.10
N GLY A 246 -6.18 -11.55 4.18
CA GLY A 246 -5.50 -10.82 3.14
C GLY A 246 -6.47 -10.07 2.24
N SER A 247 -5.98 -9.33 1.25
CA SER A 247 -6.84 -8.73 0.25
C SER A 247 -7.54 -9.80 -0.59
N ILE A 248 -8.78 -9.51 -1.01
CA ILE A 248 -9.61 -10.49 -1.74
C ILE A 248 -9.05 -10.83 -3.13
N GLY A 249 -8.34 -9.91 -3.76
CA GLY A 249 -7.72 -10.02 -5.07
C GLY A 249 -6.30 -9.48 -5.08
N ARG A 250 -5.64 -9.49 -6.25
CA ARG A 250 -4.33 -8.87 -6.46
C ARG A 250 -4.49 -7.53 -7.15
N TYR A 251 -4.11 -6.45 -6.48
CA TYR A 251 -4.32 -5.08 -6.96
C TYR A 251 -3.06 -4.43 -7.49
N HIS A 252 -1.88 -4.87 -7.05
CA HIS A 252 -0.60 -4.39 -7.57
C HIS A 252 0.41 -5.53 -7.74
N TYR A 253 1.44 -5.29 -8.55
CA TYR A 253 2.43 -6.31 -8.93
C TYR A 253 3.32 -6.84 -7.77
N GLY A 254 3.26 -6.23 -6.58
CA GLY A 254 3.93 -6.74 -5.37
C GLY A 254 3.22 -7.91 -4.72
N GLU A 255 1.93 -8.11 -5.01
CA GLU A 255 1.09 -9.13 -4.39
C GLU A 255 1.23 -10.49 -5.07
N LEU A 256 2.36 -11.15 -4.87
CA LEU A 256 2.67 -12.43 -5.52
C LEU A 256 2.01 -13.65 -4.83
N GLY A 257 1.71 -13.54 -3.53
CA GLY A 257 1.10 -14.61 -2.73
C GLY A 257 -0.33 -14.96 -3.16
N GLU A 258 -0.81 -16.13 -2.78
CA GLU A 258 -2.19 -16.54 -3.01
C GLU A 258 -3.16 -15.69 -2.18
N LYS A 259 -4.39 -15.52 -2.69
CA LYS A 259 -5.44 -14.71 -2.07
C LYS A 259 -6.57 -15.58 -1.58
N TYR A 260 -7.17 -15.19 -0.44
CA TYR A 260 -8.16 -16.01 0.25
C TYR A 260 -9.32 -15.18 0.79
N CYS A 261 -10.48 -15.82 0.96
CA CYS A 261 -11.41 -15.53 2.03
C CYS A 261 -11.37 -16.68 3.04
N LEU A 262 -11.84 -16.46 4.26
CA LEU A 262 -11.84 -17.48 5.31
C LEU A 262 -13.27 -17.89 5.65
N ILE A 263 -13.51 -19.19 5.74
CA ILE A 263 -14.76 -19.72 6.29
C ILE A 263 -14.46 -20.21 7.70
N TRP A 264 -14.92 -19.46 8.66
CA TRP A 264 -14.74 -19.76 10.08
C TRP A 264 -15.82 -20.68 10.62
N GLU A 265 -15.44 -21.49 11.59
CA GLU A 265 -16.33 -22.25 12.46
C GLU A 265 -16.07 -21.81 13.91
N VAL A 266 -17.01 -21.06 14.48
CA VAL A 266 -16.85 -20.41 15.78
C VAL A 266 -17.86 -20.97 16.78
N SER A 267 -17.40 -21.33 17.96
CA SER A 267 -18.21 -21.68 19.14
C SER A 267 -17.83 -20.77 20.31
N ALA A 268 -18.42 -20.97 21.47
CA ALA A 268 -18.03 -20.25 22.67
C ALA A 268 -16.62 -20.61 23.19
N ASP A 269 -16.11 -21.80 22.86
CA ASP A 269 -14.84 -22.31 23.38
C ASP A 269 -13.74 -22.36 22.32
N THR A 270 -14.10 -22.55 21.05
CA THR A 270 -13.14 -22.76 19.96
C THR A 270 -13.47 -21.95 18.73
N ALA A 271 -12.43 -21.59 18.00
CA ALA A 271 -12.54 -21.03 16.66
C ALA A 271 -11.51 -21.67 15.74
N ASP A 272 -11.95 -22.04 14.55
CA ASP A 272 -11.10 -22.51 13.46
C ASP A 272 -11.58 -21.95 12.14
N PHE A 273 -10.76 -22.03 11.09
CA PHE A 273 -11.17 -21.59 9.76
C PHE A 273 -10.53 -22.41 8.65
N THR A 274 -11.19 -22.44 7.51
CA THR A 274 -10.68 -22.99 6.26
C THR A 274 -10.42 -21.83 5.28
N PRO A 275 -9.18 -21.63 4.82
CA PRO A 275 -8.89 -20.68 3.74
C PRO A 275 -9.51 -21.17 2.43
N VAL A 276 -10.24 -20.29 1.75
CA VAL A 276 -10.80 -20.54 0.42
C VAL A 276 -10.09 -19.64 -0.56
N GLN A 277 -9.33 -20.23 -1.47
CA GLN A 277 -8.55 -19.51 -2.45
C GLN A 277 -9.47 -18.77 -3.43
N THR A 278 -9.21 -17.47 -3.67
CA THR A 278 -9.94 -16.68 -4.65
C THR A 278 -9.32 -16.82 -6.04
N PRO A 279 -10.11 -16.67 -7.13
CA PRO A 279 -9.60 -16.76 -8.48
C PRO A 279 -8.86 -15.48 -8.91
N SER A 280 -7.95 -15.00 -8.06
CA SER A 280 -7.20 -13.77 -8.32
C SER A 280 -6.31 -13.88 -9.55
N LYS A 281 -6.07 -12.75 -10.25
CA LYS A 281 -5.22 -12.71 -11.44
C LYS A 281 -3.81 -13.21 -11.13
N ARG A 282 -3.23 -14.00 -12.04
CA ARG A 282 -1.85 -14.48 -11.86
C ARG A 282 -0.89 -13.31 -12.09
N MET A 283 0.00 -13.10 -11.13
CA MET A 283 1.09 -12.13 -11.25
C MET A 283 2.43 -12.85 -11.21
N ILE A 284 3.34 -12.44 -12.09
CA ILE A 284 4.69 -13.00 -12.23
C ILE A 284 5.67 -11.84 -12.24
N GLU A 285 6.67 -11.90 -11.38
CA GLU A 285 7.81 -10.99 -11.42
C GLU A 285 9.04 -11.71 -11.96
N ILE A 286 9.73 -11.08 -12.92
CA ILE A 286 10.99 -11.55 -13.49
C ILE A 286 12.01 -10.44 -13.27
N ALA A 287 13.07 -10.72 -12.50
CA ALA A 287 14.10 -9.74 -12.17
C ALA A 287 15.42 -10.09 -12.87
N PHE A 288 16.12 -9.06 -13.34
CA PHE A 288 17.45 -9.16 -13.94
C PHE A 288 18.40 -8.18 -13.26
N GLU A 289 19.58 -8.66 -12.93
CA GLU A 289 20.72 -7.81 -12.63
C GLU A 289 21.46 -7.52 -13.95
N GLY A 290 21.44 -6.27 -14.38
CA GLY A 290 21.95 -5.87 -15.70
C GLY A 290 20.87 -5.85 -16.79
N VAL A 291 21.33 -5.90 -18.04
CA VAL A 291 20.45 -5.91 -19.23
C VAL A 291 19.67 -7.21 -19.28
N PRO A 292 18.31 -7.17 -19.42
CA PRO A 292 17.49 -8.37 -19.49
C PRO A 292 17.96 -9.34 -20.58
N ASN A 293 18.19 -10.60 -20.18
CA ASN A 293 18.57 -11.65 -21.10
C ASN A 293 17.31 -12.16 -21.83
N LEU A 294 17.22 -11.87 -23.14
CA LEU A 294 16.07 -12.21 -23.96
C LEU A 294 15.91 -13.73 -24.17
N GLU A 295 17.01 -14.49 -24.20
CA GLU A 295 16.97 -15.96 -24.34
C GLU A 295 16.38 -16.57 -23.04
N GLN A 296 16.86 -16.13 -21.89
CA GLN A 296 16.32 -16.55 -20.60
C GLN A 296 14.83 -16.18 -20.47
N LEU A 297 14.44 -14.98 -20.92
CA LEU A 297 13.05 -14.53 -20.92
C LEU A 297 12.18 -15.44 -21.80
N ALA A 298 12.68 -15.86 -22.96
CA ALA A 298 11.96 -16.76 -23.86
C ALA A 298 11.69 -18.13 -23.23
N THR A 299 12.58 -18.64 -22.38
CA THR A 299 12.37 -19.94 -21.69
C THR A 299 11.18 -19.93 -20.73
N VAL A 300 10.83 -18.77 -20.15
CA VAL A 300 9.73 -18.62 -19.20
C VAL A 300 8.46 -18.03 -19.82
N ALA A 301 8.50 -17.65 -21.11
CA ALA A 301 7.41 -16.95 -21.78
C ALA A 301 6.08 -17.75 -21.77
N GLU A 302 6.14 -19.08 -21.93
CA GLU A 302 4.94 -19.92 -21.90
C GLU A 302 4.28 -19.94 -20.52
N GLN A 303 5.08 -19.88 -19.43
CA GLN A 303 4.55 -19.79 -18.07
C GLN A 303 3.87 -18.44 -17.81
N CYS A 304 4.20 -17.40 -18.60
CA CYS A 304 3.62 -16.07 -18.51
C CYS A 304 2.28 -15.94 -19.26
N ARG A 305 1.84 -16.96 -19.97
CA ARG A 305 0.57 -16.93 -20.75
C ARG A 305 -0.62 -16.54 -19.87
N GLY A 306 -1.32 -15.47 -20.26
CA GLY A 306 -2.48 -14.95 -19.53
C GLY A 306 -2.17 -14.36 -18.14
N ALA A 307 -0.90 -14.24 -17.74
CA ALA A 307 -0.49 -13.62 -16.50
C ALA A 307 -0.23 -12.11 -16.67
N PHE A 308 -0.29 -11.37 -15.56
CA PHE A 308 0.23 -10.01 -15.45
C PHE A 308 1.71 -10.10 -15.08
N VAL A 309 2.60 -9.67 -15.98
CA VAL A 309 4.03 -9.87 -15.84
C VAL A 309 4.72 -8.54 -15.58
N ARG A 310 5.52 -8.48 -14.50
CA ARG A 310 6.42 -7.37 -14.23
C ARG A 310 7.87 -7.82 -14.51
N VAL A 311 8.52 -7.17 -15.45
CA VAL A 311 9.95 -7.35 -15.72
C VAL A 311 10.71 -6.20 -15.06
N LYS A 312 11.48 -6.51 -14.03
CA LYS A 312 12.39 -5.58 -13.35
C LYS A 312 13.81 -5.78 -13.83
N TYR A 313 14.57 -4.71 -13.96
CA TYR A 313 16.00 -4.78 -14.20
C TYR A 313 16.72 -3.59 -13.59
N SER A 314 17.97 -3.79 -13.17
CA SER A 314 18.86 -2.74 -12.71
C SER A 314 20.10 -2.70 -13.61
N VAL A 315 20.34 -1.56 -14.27
CA VAL A 315 21.47 -1.40 -15.22
C VAL A 315 22.25 -0.13 -14.92
N ASP A 316 23.56 -0.18 -15.19
CA ASP A 316 24.38 1.02 -15.20
C ASP A 316 23.94 1.98 -16.29
N GLU A 317 24.11 3.29 -16.06
CA GLU A 317 23.67 4.37 -16.95
C GLU A 317 24.11 4.16 -18.42
N GLU A 318 25.29 3.57 -18.64
CA GLU A 318 25.85 3.32 -19.97
C GLU A 318 25.09 2.22 -20.75
N PHE A 319 24.42 1.29 -20.06
CA PHE A 319 23.67 0.18 -20.67
C PHE A 319 22.17 0.45 -20.83
N VAL A 320 21.64 1.58 -20.35
CA VAL A 320 20.20 1.90 -20.44
C VAL A 320 19.67 1.80 -21.87
N LYS A 321 20.46 2.27 -22.86
CA LYS A 321 20.09 2.28 -24.28
C LYS A 321 20.16 0.89 -24.94
N THR A 322 20.79 -0.08 -24.31
CA THR A 322 20.92 -1.45 -24.84
C THR A 322 19.72 -2.34 -24.45
N VAL A 323 18.86 -1.87 -23.55
CA VAL A 323 17.65 -2.61 -23.13
C VAL A 323 16.59 -2.52 -24.22
N ASP A 324 16.34 -3.63 -24.90
CA ASP A 324 15.29 -3.73 -25.91
C ASP A 324 13.93 -4.05 -25.28
N ARG A 325 13.24 -2.99 -24.85
CA ARG A 325 11.88 -3.10 -24.25
C ARG A 325 10.83 -3.63 -25.24
N GLN A 326 11.06 -3.46 -26.54
CA GLN A 326 10.13 -3.93 -27.56
C GLN A 326 10.26 -5.45 -27.74
N ALA A 327 11.49 -5.97 -27.78
CA ALA A 327 11.72 -7.41 -27.80
C ALA A 327 11.17 -8.10 -26.55
N ILE A 328 11.34 -7.52 -25.36
CA ILE A 328 10.72 -8.04 -24.12
C ILE A 328 9.20 -8.18 -24.29
N LYS A 329 8.52 -7.13 -24.77
CA LYS A 329 7.07 -7.18 -25.00
C LYS A 329 6.66 -8.19 -26.07
N GLN A 330 7.47 -8.38 -27.11
CA GLN A 330 7.20 -9.38 -28.15
C GLN A 330 7.32 -10.81 -27.61
N ILE A 331 8.38 -11.11 -26.86
CA ILE A 331 8.59 -12.42 -26.24
C ILE A 331 7.45 -12.76 -25.29
N LEU A 332 6.99 -11.79 -24.50
CA LEU A 332 5.90 -11.96 -23.54
C LEU A 332 4.52 -11.64 -24.13
N GLY A 333 4.37 -11.63 -25.43
CA GLY A 333 3.14 -11.22 -26.12
C GLY A 333 1.89 -12.06 -25.82
N THR A 334 2.04 -13.24 -25.19
CA THR A 334 0.93 -14.07 -24.70
C THR A 334 0.49 -13.74 -23.26
N ALA A 335 1.21 -12.88 -22.55
CA ALA A 335 0.81 -12.37 -21.25
C ALA A 335 -0.42 -11.46 -21.36
N ALA A 336 -1.21 -11.37 -20.29
CA ALA A 336 -2.36 -10.45 -20.25
C ALA A 336 -1.90 -8.99 -20.21
N GLU A 337 -0.80 -8.72 -19.50
CA GLU A 337 -0.17 -7.40 -19.40
C GLU A 337 1.33 -7.57 -19.13
N VAL A 338 2.15 -6.67 -19.68
CA VAL A 338 3.61 -6.61 -19.45
C VAL A 338 4.00 -5.22 -18.99
N LYS A 339 4.43 -5.12 -17.72
CA LYS A 339 5.01 -3.92 -17.13
C LYS A 339 6.53 -4.06 -17.08
N ILE A 340 7.27 -3.07 -17.59
CA ILE A 340 8.73 -3.08 -17.61
C ILE A 340 9.23 -1.93 -16.73
N GLU A 341 9.94 -2.26 -15.66
CA GLU A 341 10.49 -1.32 -14.67
C GLU A 341 12.02 -1.44 -14.67
N GLY A 342 12.70 -0.37 -15.07
CA GLY A 342 14.16 -0.29 -15.06
C GLY A 342 14.65 0.66 -13.99
N GLU A 343 15.59 0.21 -13.18
CA GLU A 343 16.36 1.02 -12.26
C GLU A 343 17.71 1.34 -12.90
N VAL A 344 18.04 2.63 -12.93
CA VAL A 344 19.33 3.09 -13.47
C VAL A 344 20.30 3.30 -12.32
N LEU A 345 21.36 2.50 -12.30
CA LEU A 345 22.43 2.65 -11.32
C LEU A 345 23.37 3.78 -11.79
N THR A 346 23.40 4.86 -11.04
CA THR A 346 24.31 5.97 -11.31
C THR A 346 25.73 5.59 -10.94
N ILE A 347 26.61 5.52 -11.91
CA ILE A 347 28.04 5.31 -11.67
C ILE A 347 28.59 6.61 -11.06
N GLN A 348 29.03 6.56 -9.82
CA GLN A 348 29.83 7.63 -9.24
C GLN A 348 31.18 7.64 -9.97
N ARG A 349 31.26 8.37 -11.08
CA ARG A 349 32.54 8.65 -11.71
C ARG A 349 33.36 9.55 -10.80
N GLN A 350 34.31 8.99 -10.09
CA GLN A 350 35.33 9.79 -9.42
C GLN A 350 36.15 10.49 -10.51
N ARG A 351 35.80 11.73 -10.82
CA ARG A 351 36.50 12.52 -11.86
C ARG A 351 37.98 12.75 -11.54
N CYS A 352 38.39 12.67 -10.28
CA CYS A 352 39.77 12.65 -9.82
C CYS A 352 39.78 12.20 -8.34
N ALA A 353 40.27 10.99 -8.08
CA ALA A 353 40.29 10.42 -6.72
C ALA A 353 41.11 11.28 -5.76
N GLY A 354 40.51 11.66 -4.63
CA GLY A 354 41.16 12.46 -3.57
C GLY A 354 41.44 13.93 -3.93
N ILE A 355 40.81 14.50 -4.95
CA ILE A 355 40.95 15.93 -5.26
C ILE A 355 40.28 16.81 -4.19
N SER A 356 39.20 16.32 -3.57
CA SER A 356 38.46 17.02 -2.51
C SER A 356 39.21 17.10 -1.19
N THR A 357 40.19 16.23 -0.96
CA THR A 357 41.00 16.24 0.27
C THR A 357 42.19 17.21 0.21
N LEU A 358 42.49 17.74 -0.99
CA LEU A 358 43.57 18.74 -1.13
C LEU A 358 43.07 20.11 -0.69
N THR A 359 43.95 20.86 0.02
CA THR A 359 43.58 22.14 0.61
C THR A 359 43.73 23.31 -0.33
N SER A 360 44.74 23.30 -1.23
CA SER A 360 44.98 24.42 -2.14
C SER A 360 44.35 24.17 -3.52
N VAL A 361 44.00 25.26 -4.19
CA VAL A 361 43.44 25.21 -5.58
C VAL A 361 44.52 24.74 -6.55
N GLU A 362 45.79 25.13 -6.33
CA GLU A 362 46.94 24.74 -7.12
C GLU A 362 47.14 23.23 -7.04
N GLU A 363 47.11 22.64 -5.85
CA GLU A 363 47.24 21.18 -5.68
C GLU A 363 46.13 20.43 -6.38
N ARG A 364 44.88 20.93 -6.25
CA ARG A 364 43.72 20.37 -6.95
C ARG A 364 43.86 20.45 -8.46
N PHE A 365 44.32 21.60 -8.97
CA PHE A 365 44.57 21.81 -10.39
C PHE A 365 45.67 20.89 -10.93
N MET A 366 46.80 20.81 -10.22
CA MET A 366 47.90 19.93 -10.61
C MET A 366 47.48 18.48 -10.66
N LYS A 367 46.76 18.01 -9.63
CA LYS A 367 46.24 16.65 -9.57
C LYS A 367 45.21 16.36 -10.68
N TRP A 368 44.37 17.34 -11.01
CA TRP A 368 43.42 17.22 -12.12
C TRP A 368 44.13 17.13 -13.46
N CYS A 369 45.15 17.96 -13.70
CA CYS A 369 45.96 17.89 -14.91
C CYS A 369 46.62 16.54 -15.07
N ASP A 370 47.21 15.99 -13.99
CA ASP A 370 47.87 14.67 -14.02
C ASP A 370 46.85 13.55 -14.31
N PHE A 371 45.67 13.62 -13.69
CA PHE A 371 44.61 12.63 -13.90
C PHE A 371 44.02 12.67 -15.32
N THR A 372 43.86 13.86 -15.90
CA THR A 372 43.30 14.06 -17.25
C THR A 372 44.32 14.07 -18.36
N SER A 373 45.61 13.94 -18.06
CA SER A 373 46.71 14.12 -18.99
C SER A 373 46.69 15.48 -19.70
N THR A 374 46.17 16.51 -19.01
CA THR A 374 46.08 17.87 -19.55
C THR A 374 47.45 18.57 -19.42
N PRO A 375 48.02 19.18 -20.48
CA PRO A 375 49.24 19.95 -20.39
C PRO A 375 49.13 21.07 -19.34
N LYS A 376 50.14 21.18 -18.50
CA LYS A 376 50.16 22.19 -17.40
C LYS A 376 50.66 23.56 -17.89
N ASP A 377 51.44 23.56 -19.00
CA ASP A 377 52.07 24.77 -19.52
C ASP A 377 51.05 25.84 -19.93
N GLY A 378 51.24 27.04 -19.45
CA GLY A 378 50.35 28.16 -19.68
C GLY A 378 49.02 28.14 -18.88
N LEU A 379 48.59 26.97 -18.38
CA LEU A 379 47.37 26.88 -17.51
C LEU A 379 47.68 27.23 -16.07
N ALA A 380 48.86 26.82 -15.56
CA ALA A 380 49.30 27.17 -14.20
C ALA A 380 49.46 28.69 -14.03
N GLU A 381 50.04 29.35 -15.04
CA GLU A 381 50.20 30.82 -15.07
C GLU A 381 48.81 31.50 -15.06
N ARG A 382 47.84 31.00 -15.86
CA ARG A 382 46.48 31.55 -15.89
C ARG A 382 45.78 31.35 -14.57
N LEU A 383 45.95 30.21 -13.89
CA LEU A 383 45.42 29.99 -12.57
C LEU A 383 45.98 30.97 -11.56
N SER A 384 47.31 31.19 -11.58
CA SER A 384 47.96 32.18 -10.71
C SER A 384 47.42 33.59 -10.97
N MET A 385 47.21 33.97 -12.24
CA MET A 385 46.64 35.26 -12.58
C MET A 385 45.20 35.41 -12.01
N LEU A 386 44.39 34.37 -12.16
CA LEU A 386 43.00 34.35 -11.64
C LEU A 386 42.93 34.45 -10.10
N GLN A 387 44.00 34.04 -9.38
CA GLN A 387 44.04 34.10 -7.93
C GLN A 387 44.63 35.41 -7.39
N THR A 388 45.46 36.10 -8.19
CA THR A 388 46.25 37.22 -7.69
C THR A 388 45.92 38.57 -8.32
N MET A 389 45.23 38.60 -9.45
CA MET A 389 44.92 39.81 -10.21
C MET A 389 43.42 40.10 -10.19
N ALA A 390 43.08 41.37 -10.28
CA ALA A 390 41.71 41.81 -10.48
C ALA A 390 41.18 41.45 -11.89
N PRO A 391 39.88 41.20 -12.08
CA PRO A 391 39.35 40.83 -13.38
C PRO A 391 39.66 41.81 -14.51
N GLU A 392 39.69 43.10 -14.21
CA GLU A 392 40.02 44.19 -15.14
C GLU A 392 41.45 44.12 -15.61
N ASP A 393 42.40 43.79 -14.72
CA ASP A 393 43.83 43.66 -15.00
C ASP A 393 44.08 42.40 -15.89
N ILE A 394 43.38 41.31 -15.60
CA ILE A 394 43.45 40.07 -16.41
C ILE A 394 42.95 40.38 -17.81
N ALA A 395 41.80 41.04 -17.96
CA ALA A 395 41.24 41.44 -19.26
C ALA A 395 42.21 42.33 -20.07
N SER A 396 42.85 43.28 -19.40
CA SER A 396 43.88 44.16 -19.99
C SER A 396 45.11 43.38 -20.46
N ALA A 397 45.62 42.46 -19.65
CA ALA A 397 46.77 41.62 -19.99
C ALA A 397 46.49 40.76 -21.21
N PHE A 398 45.30 40.18 -21.31
CA PHE A 398 44.92 39.38 -22.47
C PHE A 398 44.63 40.21 -23.72
N ALA A 399 44.10 41.43 -23.59
CA ALA A 399 43.91 42.33 -24.72
C ALA A 399 45.23 42.78 -25.36
N LEU A 400 46.29 42.93 -24.54
CA LEU A 400 47.62 43.27 -25.04
C LEU A 400 48.34 42.10 -25.74
N THR A 401 48.07 40.87 -25.32
CA THR A 401 48.72 39.63 -25.90
C THR A 401 47.99 39.12 -27.16
N ASN A 402 46.74 39.48 -27.39
CA ASN A 402 45.92 39.01 -28.53
C ASN A 402 45.88 40.02 -29.70
N LYS A 403 46.85 40.87 -29.85
CA LYS A 403 47.03 41.57 -31.15
C LYS A 403 47.50 40.60 -32.23
N ARG A 404 46.54 39.91 -32.85
CA ARG A 404 46.80 39.20 -34.11
C ARG A 404 47.05 40.26 -35.20
N PRO A 405 48.18 40.20 -35.91
CA PRO A 405 48.35 41.06 -37.08
C PRO A 405 47.42 40.53 -38.19
N GLY A 406 46.46 41.33 -38.60
CA GLY A 406 45.82 41.15 -39.90
C GLY A 406 44.43 40.54 -39.99
N LEU A 407 43.49 40.91 -39.10
CA LEU A 407 42.07 40.78 -39.45
C LEU A 407 41.46 42.17 -39.51
N PRO A 408 40.68 42.50 -40.59
CA PRO A 408 39.96 43.80 -40.68
C PRO A 408 38.91 43.87 -39.57
N ALA A 409 38.68 45.06 -39.03
CA ALA A 409 37.67 45.34 -38.04
C ALA A 409 36.29 44.92 -38.55
N PRO A 410 35.44 44.27 -37.73
CA PRO A 410 34.08 44.00 -38.13
C PRO A 410 33.33 45.31 -38.32
N GLU A 411 32.63 45.46 -39.44
CA GLU A 411 31.73 46.59 -39.69
C GLU A 411 30.63 46.60 -38.63
N PRO A 412 30.18 47.76 -38.19
CA PRO A 412 29.09 47.83 -37.23
C PRO A 412 27.78 47.39 -37.91
N SER A 413 27.35 46.17 -37.64
CA SER A 413 26.02 45.71 -38.04
C SER A 413 24.97 46.41 -37.20
N GLY A 414 24.44 47.49 -37.73
CA GLY A 414 23.25 48.14 -37.20
C GLY A 414 22.01 47.35 -37.52
N GLN A 415 21.67 46.43 -36.66
CA GLN A 415 20.29 45.98 -36.50
C GLN A 415 20.01 45.79 -35.01
N PRO A 416 18.96 46.42 -34.47
CA PRO A 416 18.55 46.18 -33.10
C PRO A 416 18.03 44.76 -32.94
N ALA A 417 18.43 44.11 -31.85
CA ALA A 417 17.93 42.81 -31.46
C ALA A 417 16.40 42.84 -31.35
N PRO A 418 15.71 41.78 -31.80
CA PRO A 418 14.25 41.71 -31.62
C PRO A 418 13.91 41.67 -30.13
N ALA A 419 12.92 42.52 -29.77
CA ALA A 419 12.40 42.57 -28.40
C ALA A 419 11.87 41.18 -27.97
N ILE A 420 12.33 40.73 -26.84
CA ILE A 420 11.78 39.56 -26.15
C ILE A 420 10.35 39.92 -25.74
N GLN A 421 9.37 39.27 -26.33
CA GLN A 421 7.98 39.35 -25.87
C GLN A 421 7.88 38.56 -24.55
N PRO A 422 7.17 39.09 -23.55
CA PRO A 422 6.90 38.34 -22.33
C PRO A 422 6.00 37.14 -22.65
N GLU A 423 6.33 35.97 -22.03
CA GLU A 423 5.46 34.81 -22.07
C GLU A 423 4.09 35.15 -21.50
N PRO A 424 3.01 34.57 -22.05
CA PRO A 424 1.68 34.80 -21.52
C PRO A 424 1.55 34.18 -20.13
N GLU A 425 1.06 34.94 -19.18
CA GLU A 425 0.63 34.47 -17.86
C GLU A 425 -0.38 33.32 -18.04
N LEU A 426 -0.09 32.18 -17.43
CA LEU A 426 -1.03 31.08 -17.30
C LEU A 426 -2.18 31.56 -16.41
N GLU A 427 -3.36 31.73 -16.99
CA GLU A 427 -4.59 31.92 -16.25
C GLU A 427 -4.86 30.76 -15.35
N ASP A 428 -5.08 31.08 -14.08
CA ASP A 428 -5.58 30.19 -13.02
C ASP A 428 -6.89 29.54 -13.47
N ILE A 429 -6.85 28.27 -13.87
CA ILE A 429 -8.06 27.49 -14.04
C ILE A 429 -8.30 26.78 -12.70
N GLY A 430 -9.11 27.42 -11.87
CA GLY A 430 -9.68 26.81 -10.70
C GLY A 430 -10.61 25.62 -11.07
N PHE A 431 -10.34 24.48 -10.46
CA PHE A 431 -11.32 23.48 -10.04
C PHE A 431 -10.71 22.69 -8.89
#